data_d566559a5b8d9cbd29c29b0d33ae0ad2
#
_entry.id   d566559a5b8d9cbd29c29b0d33ae0ad2
#
_cell.length_a   1.000
_cell.length_b   1.000
_cell.length_c   1.000
_cell.angle_alpha   90.00
_cell.angle_beta   90.00
_cell.angle_gamma   90.00
#
_symmetry.space_group_name_H-M   'P 1'
#
loop_
_entity.id
_entity.type
_entity.pdbx_description
1 polymer ?
#
loop_
_entity_poly.entity_id
_entity_poly.type
_entity_poly.pdbx_seq_one_letter_code
_entity_poly.pdbx_strand_id
1 'polypeptide(L)'
;MKRVSQMTALALALGLACASTWAADMAQALNFKQLAQKQGTAIDTRPSAFYNGWPQSLNGPSGHEPSALNLSARWLDNMSDEQLNAWIQQHQLKSDAPVALYGNDSDVQAVKSRLQKAGLQQVATLSDALQDPARLQRLPHFEQLVYPQWLHDLQQGKEV
;
A
#
# COMPACT_ATOMS: atom_id res chain seq x y z
N MET A 1 -20.82 12.63 -74.87
CA MET A 1 -21.44 12.04 -73.67
C MET A 1 -20.33 11.49 -72.78
N LYS A 2 -19.91 12.21 -71.77
CA LYS A 2 -18.87 11.82 -70.82
C LYS A 2 -19.54 11.46 -69.50
N ARG A 3 -19.43 10.23 -69.04
CA ARG A 3 -19.84 9.79 -67.70
C ARG A 3 -18.68 10.02 -66.76
N VAL A 4 -18.86 10.87 -65.77
CA VAL A 4 -17.92 11.04 -64.70
C VAL A 4 -18.24 10.02 -63.60
N SER A 5 -17.28 9.15 -63.30
CA SER A 5 -17.36 8.18 -62.24
C SER A 5 -17.00 8.87 -60.90
N GLN A 6 -17.91 8.88 -59.97
CA GLN A 6 -17.65 9.33 -58.59
C GLN A 6 -17.04 8.16 -57.80
N MET A 7 -15.79 8.28 -57.46
CA MET A 7 -15.14 7.40 -56.46
C MET A 7 -15.38 7.98 -55.06
N THR A 8 -16.23 7.32 -54.30
CA THR A 8 -16.45 7.54 -52.89
C THR A 8 -15.21 7.12 -52.09
N ALA A 9 -14.58 8.07 -51.46
CA ALA A 9 -13.54 7.84 -50.45
C ALA A 9 -14.19 7.37 -49.15
N LEU A 10 -13.97 6.11 -48.79
CA LEU A 10 -14.34 5.57 -47.49
C LEU A 10 -13.15 5.81 -46.58
N ALA A 11 -13.21 6.82 -45.72
CA ALA A 11 -12.18 7.15 -44.76
C ALA A 11 -12.24 6.15 -43.57
N LEU A 12 -11.11 5.50 -43.30
CA LEU A 12 -10.84 4.73 -42.10
C LEU A 12 -10.98 5.60 -40.85
N ALA A 13 -11.91 5.26 -40.00
CA ALA A 13 -11.93 5.67 -38.59
C ALA A 13 -11.96 4.44 -37.68
N LEU A 14 -10.83 3.75 -37.61
CA LEU A 14 -10.59 2.71 -36.61
C LEU A 14 -9.23 2.95 -35.96
N GLY A 15 -9.26 3.32 -34.70
CA GLY A 15 -8.04 3.30 -33.91
C GLY A 15 -7.89 4.46 -32.93
N LEU A 16 -8.68 4.50 -31.86
CA LEU A 16 -8.31 5.18 -30.58
C LEU A 16 -9.31 4.81 -29.47
N ALA A 17 -9.42 3.55 -29.13
CA ALA A 17 -10.29 3.11 -28.03
C ALA A 17 -9.63 2.13 -27.04
N CYS A 18 -8.28 1.99 -27.03
CA CYS A 18 -7.61 1.04 -26.15
C CYS A 18 -6.73 1.65 -25.06
N ALA A 19 -6.64 2.98 -24.95
CA ALA A 19 -5.74 3.60 -23.96
C ALA A 19 -6.42 4.02 -22.65
N SER A 20 -7.75 3.99 -22.56
CA SER A 20 -8.47 4.52 -21.40
C SER A 20 -8.88 3.48 -20.34
N THR A 21 -8.76 2.19 -20.61
CA THR A 21 -9.13 1.14 -19.64
C THR A 21 -8.06 0.85 -18.60
N TRP A 22 -6.80 1.14 -18.87
CA TRP A 22 -5.70 0.88 -17.95
C TRP A 22 -5.60 1.88 -16.79
N ALA A 23 -6.00 3.13 -17.00
CA ALA A 23 -5.94 4.17 -15.97
C ALA A 23 -7.08 4.06 -14.93
N ALA A 24 -8.22 3.50 -15.28
CA ALA A 24 -9.37 3.35 -14.38
C ALA A 24 -9.20 2.15 -13.42
N ASP A 25 -8.44 1.12 -13.80
CA ASP A 25 -8.19 -0.06 -12.97
C ASP A 25 -7.18 0.22 -11.84
N MET A 26 -6.40 1.31 -11.95
CA MET A 26 -5.37 1.71 -11.00
C MET A 26 -5.90 2.44 -9.75
N ALA A 27 -7.18 2.82 -9.72
CA ALA A 27 -7.80 3.53 -8.60
C ALA A 27 -8.67 2.61 -7.72
N GLN A 28 -8.79 1.33 -8.05
CA GLN A 28 -9.71 0.42 -7.37
C GLN A 28 -9.11 -0.11 -6.08
N ALA A 29 -9.81 0.11 -4.95
CA ALA A 29 -9.47 -0.53 -3.69
C ALA A 29 -9.62 -2.06 -3.83
N LEU A 30 -8.66 -2.81 -3.29
CA LEU A 30 -8.70 -4.26 -3.21
C LEU A 30 -9.15 -4.69 -1.82
N ASN A 31 -9.87 -5.80 -1.72
CA ASN A 31 -10.03 -6.51 -0.45
C ASN A 31 -9.01 -7.65 -0.34
N PHE A 32 -8.87 -8.26 0.85
CA PHE A 32 -7.91 -9.35 1.09
C PHE A 32 -8.10 -10.53 0.14
N LYS A 33 -9.35 -10.90 -0.16
CA LYS A 33 -9.63 -12.00 -1.08
C LYS A 33 -9.10 -11.73 -2.48
N GLN A 34 -9.34 -10.53 -2.99
CA GLN A 34 -8.84 -10.11 -4.30
C GLN A 34 -7.31 -10.01 -4.33
N LEU A 35 -6.72 -9.47 -3.25
CA LEU A 35 -5.26 -9.38 -3.10
C LEU A 35 -4.62 -10.77 -3.12
N ALA A 36 -5.16 -11.72 -2.35
CA ALA A 36 -4.68 -13.10 -2.30
C ALA A 36 -4.80 -13.83 -3.64
N GLN A 37 -5.92 -13.66 -4.36
CA GLN A 37 -6.12 -14.23 -5.69
C GLN A 37 -5.08 -13.74 -6.70
N LYS A 38 -4.60 -12.51 -6.54
CA LYS A 38 -3.57 -11.89 -7.38
C LYS A 38 -2.15 -12.10 -6.83
N GLN A 39 -1.97 -12.89 -5.79
CA GLN A 39 -0.68 -13.11 -5.11
C GLN A 39 -0.01 -11.78 -4.69
N GLY A 40 -0.82 -10.81 -4.30
CA GLY A 40 -0.36 -9.49 -3.92
C GLY A 40 0.10 -9.41 -2.46
N THR A 41 0.74 -8.30 -2.13
CA THR A 41 1.30 -8.04 -0.79
C THR A 41 0.56 -6.91 -0.11
N ALA A 42 0.16 -7.10 1.16
CA ALA A 42 -0.39 -6.05 2.00
C ALA A 42 0.75 -5.27 2.69
N ILE A 43 0.63 -3.95 2.76
CA ILE A 43 1.60 -3.08 3.46
C ILE A 43 0.85 -2.16 4.43
N ASP A 44 1.26 -2.21 5.70
CA ASP A 44 0.84 -1.30 6.76
C ASP A 44 1.69 -0.03 6.69
N THR A 45 1.05 1.11 6.45
CA THR A 45 1.71 2.42 6.36
C THR A 45 1.78 3.15 7.69
N ARG A 46 1.13 2.61 8.73
CA ARG A 46 1.10 3.19 10.07
C ARG A 46 2.47 3.13 10.75
N PRO A 47 2.71 3.95 11.77
CA PRO A 47 3.89 3.82 12.62
C PRO A 47 4.10 2.40 13.13
N SER A 48 5.36 1.96 13.18
CA SER A 48 5.73 0.58 13.56
C SER A 48 5.22 0.17 14.94
N ALA A 49 5.01 1.11 15.85
CA ALA A 49 4.40 0.82 17.13
C ALA A 49 3.03 0.15 16.95
N PHE A 50 2.16 0.69 16.08
CA PHE A 50 0.82 0.14 15.83
C PHE A 50 0.87 -1.21 15.10
N TYR A 51 1.76 -1.34 14.12
CA TYR A 51 2.04 -2.61 13.47
C TYR A 51 2.48 -3.68 14.49
N ASN A 52 3.35 -3.32 15.40
CA ASN A 52 3.92 -4.23 16.39
C ASN A 52 2.93 -4.71 17.45
N GLY A 53 1.85 -3.94 17.71
CA GLY A 53 0.82 -4.36 18.65
C GLY A 53 0.33 -3.28 19.62
N TRP A 54 0.94 -2.06 19.64
CA TRP A 54 0.38 -0.98 20.45
C TRP A 54 -0.85 -0.39 19.77
N PRO A 55 -1.95 -0.14 20.51
CA PRO A 55 -3.14 0.45 19.91
C PRO A 55 -2.93 1.93 19.61
N GLN A 56 -3.53 2.41 18.52
CA GLN A 56 -3.49 3.82 18.13
C GLN A 56 -4.33 4.71 19.07
N SER A 57 -5.36 4.14 19.67
CA SER A 57 -6.25 4.76 20.65
C SER A 57 -6.71 3.71 21.65
N LEU A 58 -7.35 4.12 22.75
CA LEU A 58 -7.75 3.23 23.85
C LEU A 58 -8.47 1.95 23.40
N ASN A 59 -9.30 2.03 22.36
CA ASN A 59 -10.05 0.90 21.79
C ASN A 59 -9.72 0.68 20.29
N GLY A 60 -8.59 1.20 19.84
CA GLY A 60 -8.17 1.07 18.45
C GLY A 60 -7.62 -0.32 18.13
N PRO A 61 -7.49 -0.65 16.83
CA PRO A 61 -6.90 -1.91 16.40
C PRO A 61 -5.45 -2.01 16.89
N SER A 62 -5.09 -3.18 17.39
CA SER A 62 -3.77 -3.49 17.96
C SER A 62 -3.11 -4.59 17.13
N GLY A 63 -2.01 -4.26 16.46
CA GLY A 63 -1.31 -5.17 15.57
C GLY A 63 -1.59 -4.90 14.09
N HIS A 64 -1.22 -5.86 13.25
CA HIS A 64 -1.24 -5.78 11.80
C HIS A 64 -2.00 -6.95 11.17
N GLU A 65 -2.37 -6.79 9.91
CA GLU A 65 -2.99 -7.87 9.14
C GLU A 65 -1.99 -9.01 8.90
N PRO A 66 -2.45 -10.27 8.89
CA PRO A 66 -1.58 -11.42 8.66
C PRO A 66 -0.74 -11.26 7.39
N SER A 67 0.55 -11.54 7.51
CA SER A 67 1.53 -11.44 6.43
C SER A 67 1.72 -10.04 5.83
N ALA A 68 1.16 -9.00 6.42
CA ALA A 68 1.43 -7.64 5.99
C ALA A 68 2.87 -7.23 6.33
N LEU A 69 3.49 -6.45 5.44
CA LEU A 69 4.75 -5.78 5.70
C LEU A 69 4.49 -4.43 6.37
N ASN A 70 5.47 -3.89 7.10
CA ASN A 70 5.41 -2.52 7.57
C ASN A 70 6.34 -1.62 6.74
N LEU A 71 5.77 -0.61 6.13
CA LEU A 71 6.50 0.52 5.54
C LEU A 71 5.88 1.81 6.06
N SER A 72 6.28 2.20 7.25
CA SER A 72 5.74 3.40 7.88
C SER A 72 6.00 4.64 7.04
N ALA A 73 4.97 5.46 6.81
CA ALA A 73 5.11 6.73 6.11
C ALA A 73 6.18 7.64 6.73
N ARG A 74 6.34 7.58 8.05
CA ARG A 74 7.37 8.35 8.78
C ARG A 74 8.81 7.97 8.42
N TRP A 75 9.04 6.76 7.91
CA TRP A 75 10.40 6.38 7.47
C TRP A 75 10.78 7.06 6.17
N LEU A 76 9.79 7.41 5.32
CA LEU A 76 10.03 7.97 4.00
C LEU A 76 10.71 9.33 4.05
N ASP A 77 10.54 10.10 5.13
CA ASP A 77 11.18 11.41 5.32
C ASP A 77 12.71 11.31 5.37
N ASN A 78 13.22 10.16 5.85
CA ASN A 78 14.66 9.91 6.03
C ASN A 78 15.17 8.75 5.16
N MET A 79 14.33 8.20 4.29
CA MET A 79 14.67 7.06 3.42
C MET A 79 15.02 7.55 2.01
N SER A 80 16.24 7.30 1.56
CA SER A 80 16.63 7.59 0.17
C SER A 80 15.91 6.68 -0.83
N ASP A 81 15.95 7.05 -2.12
CA ASP A 81 15.38 6.22 -3.19
C ASP A 81 16.12 4.87 -3.30
N GLU A 82 17.45 4.85 -3.06
CA GLU A 82 18.27 3.61 -3.03
C GLU A 82 17.85 2.69 -1.86
N GLN A 83 17.61 3.26 -0.69
CA GLN A 83 17.15 2.50 0.49
C GLN A 83 15.75 1.91 0.27
N LEU A 84 14.84 2.68 -0.35
CA LEU A 84 13.52 2.18 -0.71
C LEU A 84 13.61 1.05 -1.74
N ASN A 85 14.46 1.19 -2.77
CA ASN A 85 14.67 0.14 -3.76
C ASN A 85 15.27 -1.14 -3.13
N ALA A 86 16.22 -1.00 -2.20
CA ALA A 86 16.76 -2.12 -1.45
C ALA A 86 15.68 -2.81 -0.60
N TRP A 87 14.80 -2.05 0.06
CA TRP A 87 13.66 -2.57 0.81
C TRP A 87 12.68 -3.34 -0.09
N ILE A 88 12.34 -2.79 -1.27
CA ILE A 88 11.49 -3.45 -2.29
C ILE A 88 12.09 -4.80 -2.71
N GLN A 89 13.39 -4.83 -2.98
CA GLN A 89 14.10 -6.05 -3.38
C GLN A 89 14.16 -7.08 -2.24
N GLN A 90 14.45 -6.65 -1.03
CA GLN A 90 14.51 -7.51 0.16
C GLN A 90 13.17 -8.22 0.39
N HIS A 91 12.06 -7.52 0.18
CA HIS A 91 10.70 -8.06 0.33
C HIS A 91 10.15 -8.69 -0.95
N GLN A 92 10.96 -8.81 -2.01
CA GLN A 92 10.62 -9.45 -3.27
C GLN A 92 9.35 -8.89 -3.93
N LEU A 93 9.09 -7.59 -3.74
CA LEU A 93 7.95 -6.93 -4.37
C LEU A 93 8.20 -6.81 -5.88
N LYS A 94 7.24 -7.24 -6.67
CA LYS A 94 7.33 -7.25 -8.13
C LYS A 94 6.47 -6.14 -8.73
N SER A 95 6.91 -5.58 -9.85
CA SER A 95 6.18 -4.52 -10.56
C SER A 95 4.86 -5.00 -11.17
N ASP A 96 4.73 -6.28 -11.44
CA ASP A 96 3.57 -6.95 -12.05
C ASP A 96 2.60 -7.57 -11.02
N ALA A 97 2.95 -7.58 -9.74
CA ALA A 97 2.09 -8.04 -8.66
C ALA A 97 1.49 -6.86 -7.89
N PRO A 98 0.22 -6.92 -7.47
CA PRO A 98 -0.39 -5.82 -6.75
C PRO A 98 0.16 -5.70 -5.33
N VAL A 99 0.34 -4.45 -4.92
CA VAL A 99 0.60 -4.05 -3.53
C VAL A 99 -0.62 -3.30 -3.03
N ALA A 100 -1.18 -3.69 -1.89
CA ALA A 100 -2.32 -3.03 -1.29
C ALA A 100 -1.94 -2.39 0.06
N LEU A 101 -2.15 -1.09 0.17
CA LEU A 101 -1.75 -0.27 1.31
C LEU A 101 -2.93 -0.05 2.26
N TYR A 102 -2.66 -0.01 3.56
CA TYR A 102 -3.64 0.38 4.56
C TYR A 102 -3.01 1.23 5.68
N GLY A 103 -3.84 2.02 6.33
CA GLY A 103 -3.45 2.98 7.35
C GLY A 103 -4.38 4.20 7.30
N ASN A 104 -3.92 5.37 7.72
CA ASN A 104 -4.66 6.60 7.45
C ASN A 104 -4.41 7.09 6.00
N ASP A 105 -5.32 7.87 5.47
CA ASP A 105 -5.30 8.27 4.07
C ASP A 105 -4.03 9.04 3.67
N SER A 106 -3.52 9.92 4.54
CA SER A 106 -2.31 10.70 4.25
C SER A 106 -1.07 9.80 4.16
N ASP A 107 -0.92 8.84 5.07
CA ASP A 107 0.20 7.89 5.08
C ASP A 107 0.13 6.96 3.87
N VAL A 108 -1.08 6.46 3.54
CA VAL A 108 -1.32 5.64 2.36
C VAL A 108 -0.91 6.38 1.08
N GLN A 109 -1.31 7.64 0.92
CA GLN A 109 -0.97 8.43 -0.26
C GLN A 109 0.53 8.72 -0.36
N ALA A 110 1.19 9.03 0.75
CA ALA A 110 2.64 9.27 0.79
C ALA A 110 3.42 8.01 0.36
N VAL A 111 3.09 6.84 0.95
CA VAL A 111 3.72 5.57 0.61
C VAL A 111 3.43 5.17 -0.83
N LYS A 112 2.17 5.30 -1.28
CA LYS A 112 1.76 5.01 -2.66
C LYS A 112 2.60 5.78 -3.68
N SER A 113 2.72 7.09 -3.51
CA SER A 113 3.49 7.95 -4.40
C SER A 113 4.97 7.54 -4.50
N ARG A 114 5.59 7.18 -3.36
CA ARG A 114 6.99 6.74 -3.31
C ARG A 114 7.18 5.38 -3.97
N LEU A 115 6.29 4.41 -3.74
CA LEU A 115 6.35 3.08 -4.36
C LEU A 115 6.13 3.15 -5.88
N GLN A 116 5.19 3.99 -6.33
CA GLN A 116 4.97 4.22 -7.76
C GLN A 116 6.18 4.86 -8.44
N LYS A 117 6.80 5.87 -7.80
CA LYS A 117 8.06 6.46 -8.27
C LYS A 117 9.19 5.43 -8.34
N ALA A 118 9.23 4.47 -7.42
CA ALA A 118 10.19 3.36 -7.41
C ALA A 118 9.87 2.25 -8.43
N GLY A 119 8.80 2.39 -9.25
CA GLY A 119 8.47 1.49 -10.36
C GLY A 119 7.43 0.42 -10.07
N LEU A 120 6.81 0.40 -8.88
CA LEU A 120 5.66 -0.48 -8.61
C LEU A 120 4.40 0.10 -9.26
N GLN A 121 3.88 -0.58 -10.28
CA GLN A 121 2.77 -0.04 -11.09
C GLN A 121 1.40 -0.31 -10.46
N GLN A 122 1.24 -1.46 -9.77
CA GLN A 122 -0.04 -1.89 -9.22
C GLN A 122 -0.12 -1.61 -7.70
N VAL A 123 -0.24 -0.33 -7.33
CA VAL A 123 -0.37 0.08 -5.91
C VAL A 123 -1.79 0.56 -5.63
N ALA A 124 -2.55 -0.23 -4.87
CA ALA A 124 -3.95 -0.02 -4.51
C ALA A 124 -4.11 0.28 -3.01
N THR A 125 -5.32 0.61 -2.57
CA THR A 125 -5.70 0.67 -1.15
C THR A 125 -6.38 -0.64 -0.75
N LEU A 126 -6.11 -1.13 0.46
CA LEU A 126 -6.77 -2.30 1.03
C LEU A 126 -8.03 -1.86 1.78
N SER A 127 -9.20 -2.25 1.28
CA SER A 127 -10.50 -1.71 1.73
C SER A 127 -11.06 -2.34 3.01
N ASP A 128 -10.64 -3.55 3.34
CA ASP A 128 -11.13 -4.33 4.48
C ASP A 128 -10.09 -4.57 5.58
N ALA A 129 -9.00 -3.77 5.57
CA ALA A 129 -7.97 -3.85 6.59
C ALA A 129 -8.46 -3.34 7.96
N LEU A 130 -7.96 -3.97 9.03
CA LEU A 130 -8.20 -3.61 10.44
C LEU A 130 -9.66 -3.71 10.91
N GLN A 131 -10.54 -4.30 10.11
CA GLN A 131 -11.97 -4.42 10.44
C GLN A 131 -12.27 -5.56 11.41
N ASP A 132 -11.43 -6.59 11.44
CA ASP A 132 -11.57 -7.74 12.32
C ASP A 132 -10.40 -7.80 13.33
N PRO A 133 -10.54 -7.28 14.55
CA PRO A 133 -9.49 -7.30 15.56
C PRO A 133 -9.00 -8.70 15.93
N ALA A 134 -9.86 -9.73 15.80
CA ALA A 134 -9.49 -11.11 16.13
C ALA A 134 -8.49 -11.70 15.13
N ARG A 135 -8.41 -11.16 13.93
CA ARG A 135 -7.47 -11.58 12.88
C ARG A 135 -6.09 -10.96 13.01
N LEU A 136 -5.99 -9.82 13.69
CA LEU A 136 -4.74 -9.06 13.74
C LEU A 136 -3.65 -9.82 14.48
N GLN A 137 -2.45 -9.74 13.95
CA GLN A 137 -1.25 -10.31 14.53
C GLN A 137 -0.43 -9.21 15.22
N ARG A 138 0.28 -9.60 16.27
CA ARG A 138 1.27 -8.76 16.96
C ARG A 138 2.65 -9.37 16.78
N LEU A 139 3.68 -8.61 17.08
CA LEU A 139 5.02 -9.19 17.14
C LEU A 139 5.07 -10.38 18.10
N PRO A 140 5.86 -11.40 17.80
CA PRO A 140 6.17 -12.47 18.75
C PRO A 140 6.66 -11.85 20.08
N HIS A 141 6.14 -12.36 21.20
CA HIS A 141 6.48 -11.86 22.54
C HIS A 141 6.15 -10.39 22.80
N PHE A 142 5.13 -9.87 22.08
CA PHE A 142 4.68 -8.46 22.26
C PHE A 142 4.40 -8.12 23.74
N GLU A 143 3.85 -9.05 24.51
CA GLU A 143 3.56 -8.88 25.94
C GLU A 143 4.81 -8.70 26.81
N GLN A 144 6.01 -8.99 26.27
CA GLN A 144 7.30 -8.77 26.95
C GLN A 144 7.95 -7.45 26.53
N LEU A 145 7.35 -6.72 25.57
CA LEU A 145 7.87 -5.45 25.08
C LEU A 145 7.31 -4.30 25.91
N VAL A 146 8.17 -3.34 26.19
CA VAL A 146 7.75 -2.06 26.80
C VAL A 146 7.81 -0.95 25.76
N TYR A 147 6.88 0.00 25.86
CA TYR A 147 6.90 1.16 24.98
C TYR A 147 8.13 2.02 25.27
N PRO A 148 8.93 2.41 24.29
CA PRO A 148 10.22 3.09 24.51
C PRO A 148 10.08 4.37 25.35
N GLN A 149 9.01 5.15 25.17
CA GLN A 149 8.77 6.36 25.96
C GLN A 149 8.53 6.05 27.44
N TRP A 150 7.80 4.96 27.75
CA TRP A 150 7.59 4.52 29.12
C TRP A 150 8.92 4.20 29.81
N LEU A 151 9.80 3.48 29.13
CA LEU A 151 11.13 3.15 29.66
C LEU A 151 11.98 4.41 29.87
N HIS A 152 11.95 5.34 28.91
CA HIS A 152 12.65 6.61 29.02
C HIS A 152 12.14 7.43 30.22
N ASP A 153 10.82 7.56 30.39
CA ASP A 153 10.22 8.32 31.48
C ASP A 153 10.52 7.69 32.84
N LEU A 154 10.52 6.35 32.92
CA LEU A 154 10.94 5.62 34.12
C LEU A 154 12.41 5.88 34.48
N GLN A 155 13.31 5.89 33.48
CA GLN A 155 14.72 6.20 33.68
C GLN A 155 14.98 7.63 34.14
N GLN A 156 14.07 8.57 33.81
CA GLN A 156 14.10 9.96 34.27
C GLN A 156 13.44 10.15 35.65
N GLY A 157 13.03 9.08 36.31
CA GLY A 157 12.39 9.12 37.63
C GLY A 157 10.96 9.71 37.60
N LYS A 158 10.32 9.73 36.42
CA LYS A 158 8.91 10.11 36.31
C LYS A 158 8.03 8.94 36.75
N GLU A 159 6.95 9.26 37.46
CA GLU A 159 5.87 8.30 37.70
C GLU A 159 5.18 7.97 36.37
N VAL A 160 4.98 6.69 36.08
CA VAL A 160 4.42 6.17 34.81
C VAL A 160 3.23 5.27 35.07
#